data_02cf4fc0c755fa838336a52589c04825
#
_entry.id   02cf4fc0c755fa838336a52589c04825
#
_cell.length_a   1.000
_cell.length_b   1.000
_cell.length_c   1.000
_cell.angle_alpha   90.00
_cell.angle_beta   90.00
_cell.angle_gamma   90.00
#
_symmetry.space_group_name_H-M   'P 1'
#
loop_
_entity.id
_entity.type
_entity.pdbx_description
1 polymer ?
#
loop_
_entity_poly.entity_id
_entity_poly.type
_entity_poly.pdbx_seq_one_letter_code
_entity_poly.pdbx_strand_id
1 'polypeptide(L)'
;YSALESGSANPSTEVALRLARSLKTNVDHLFSLPEAAPQAMPAELVGPSIAKDSASIDKPATRVQLVQVGDRLLARAVSGAGSTRQSLIQAEGVAVNEPDEGNRVTVQPFEDHETGLPTLGLLGCDPAGALLEPGLNRHGINLVWWEDGSHQALSGLARGEAHVAGCHLRDDETGEFNIPWVLKLIPFPCTMVTFAAWQQGFIVAPGNPHGVRGVEDLSRPDVRIINRQSGSGSRSLLDRLLLRGGVPSAAVTGYNREAGGHLSVASTVASGQADAGVGVQAAATALGLGFVPLEEERYDLVIPNHFLNHSGVQVLLDLLRQPGLRRRVETLGGYDVSAMGIPVSHT
;
A
#
# COMPACT_ATOMS: atom_id res chain seq x y z
N TYR A 1 -39.90 10.24 31.81
CA TYR A 1 -38.59 10.65 31.26
C TYR A 1 -37.47 9.69 31.67
N SER A 2 -37.33 9.43 32.98
CA SER A 2 -36.28 8.57 33.55
C SER A 2 -36.19 7.17 32.91
N ALA A 3 -37.34 6.55 32.58
CA ALA A 3 -37.37 5.23 31.93
C ALA A 3 -36.92 5.24 30.47
N LEU A 4 -37.10 6.37 29.76
CA LEU A 4 -36.58 6.56 28.39
C LEU A 4 -35.09 6.83 28.42
N GLU A 5 -34.62 7.68 29.36
CA GLU A 5 -33.19 7.98 29.50
C GLU A 5 -32.35 6.78 29.92
N SER A 6 -32.95 5.88 30.75
CA SER A 6 -32.29 4.66 31.17
C SER A 6 -32.41 3.50 30.18
N GLY A 7 -33.11 3.70 29.05
CA GLY A 7 -33.34 2.63 28.05
C GLY A 7 -34.28 1.52 28.53
N SER A 8 -34.94 1.71 29.65
CA SER A 8 -35.86 0.70 30.22
C SER A 8 -37.27 0.72 29.63
N ALA A 9 -37.59 1.72 28.78
CA ALA A 9 -38.84 1.80 28.04
C ALA A 9 -38.63 2.45 26.67
N ASN A 10 -39.34 1.94 25.66
CA ASN A 10 -39.37 2.56 24.33
C ASN A 10 -40.48 3.60 24.25
N PRO A 11 -40.24 4.78 23.63
CA PRO A 11 -41.30 5.76 23.45
C PRO A 11 -42.31 5.29 22.40
N SER A 12 -43.55 5.71 22.54
CA SER A 12 -44.47 5.61 21.42
C SER A 12 -44.04 6.56 20.31
N THR A 13 -44.45 6.32 19.06
CA THR A 13 -44.12 7.20 17.91
C THR A 13 -44.52 8.66 18.18
N GLU A 14 -45.68 8.88 18.84
CA GLU A 14 -46.12 10.23 19.20
C GLU A 14 -45.19 10.89 20.21
N VAL A 15 -44.72 10.18 21.22
CA VAL A 15 -43.77 10.68 22.22
C VAL A 15 -42.42 10.98 21.60
N ALA A 16 -41.93 10.09 20.70
CA ALA A 16 -40.68 10.30 19.98
C ALA A 16 -40.71 11.55 19.12
N LEU A 17 -41.79 11.78 18.36
CA LEU A 17 -42.01 12.97 17.55
C LEU A 17 -42.10 14.27 18.36
N ARG A 18 -42.79 14.23 19.51
CA ARG A 18 -42.88 15.38 20.42
C ARG A 18 -41.54 15.73 21.06
N LEU A 19 -40.74 14.72 21.44
CA LEU A 19 -39.39 14.90 21.96
C LEU A 19 -38.47 15.54 20.91
N ALA A 20 -38.47 15.01 19.68
CA ALA A 20 -37.67 15.52 18.59
C ALA A 20 -37.99 17.00 18.30
N ARG A 21 -39.27 17.38 18.25
CA ARG A 21 -39.72 18.76 18.09
C ARG A 21 -39.26 19.65 19.26
N SER A 22 -39.41 19.20 20.50
CA SER A 22 -39.05 19.95 21.69
C SER A 22 -37.54 20.19 21.79
N LEU A 23 -36.74 19.21 21.36
CA LEU A 23 -35.28 19.29 21.36
C LEU A 23 -34.70 19.85 20.04
N LYS A 24 -35.57 20.29 19.12
CA LYS A 24 -35.19 20.83 17.78
C LYS A 24 -34.24 19.90 16.99
N THR A 25 -34.54 18.64 17.02
CA THR A 25 -33.82 17.57 16.31
C THR A 25 -34.80 16.64 15.59
N ASN A 26 -34.34 15.55 15.00
CA ASN A 26 -35.19 14.51 14.41
C ASN A 26 -35.20 13.22 15.28
N VAL A 27 -36.13 12.32 14.99
CA VAL A 27 -36.32 11.08 15.75
C VAL A 27 -35.09 10.19 15.65
N ASP A 28 -34.49 10.09 14.48
CA ASP A 28 -33.35 9.24 14.18
C ASP A 28 -32.07 9.64 14.96
N HIS A 29 -31.98 10.92 15.36
CA HIS A 29 -30.90 11.39 16.24
C HIS A 29 -31.15 11.06 17.72
N LEU A 30 -32.38 10.85 18.14
CA LEU A 30 -32.73 10.58 19.53
C LEU A 30 -32.84 9.09 19.84
N PHE A 31 -33.26 8.33 18.85
CA PHE A 31 -33.56 6.92 19.00
C PHE A 31 -32.98 6.14 17.81
N SER A 32 -31.94 5.37 18.06
CA SER A 32 -31.44 4.38 17.12
C SER A 32 -31.94 3.01 17.50
N LEU A 33 -32.33 2.22 16.52
CA LEU A 33 -32.49 0.78 16.75
C LEU A 33 -31.11 0.21 17.02
N PRO A 34 -30.95 -0.78 17.93
CA PRO A 34 -29.71 -1.53 18.01
C PRO A 34 -29.39 -2.08 16.62
N GLU A 35 -28.34 -1.60 15.98
CA GLU A 35 -27.85 -2.21 14.77
C GLU A 35 -27.49 -3.67 15.10
N ALA A 36 -28.01 -4.61 14.34
CA ALA A 36 -27.55 -5.99 14.43
C ALA A 36 -26.03 -5.97 14.17
N ALA A 37 -25.25 -6.55 15.06
CA ALA A 37 -23.82 -6.66 14.84
C ALA A 37 -23.59 -7.31 13.47
N PRO A 38 -22.71 -6.76 12.62
CA PRO A 38 -22.42 -7.32 11.30
C PRO A 38 -22.09 -8.80 11.41
N GLN A 39 -22.58 -9.62 10.48
CA GLN A 39 -22.37 -11.05 10.52
C GLN A 39 -20.90 -11.39 10.23
N ALA A 40 -20.31 -12.26 11.06
CA ALA A 40 -18.97 -12.77 10.81
C ALA A 40 -18.92 -13.56 9.50
N MET A 41 -17.87 -13.38 8.72
CA MET A 41 -17.74 -13.97 7.39
C MET A 41 -16.38 -14.66 7.19
N PRO A 42 -16.33 -15.73 6.37
CA PRO A 42 -15.07 -16.36 6.02
C PRO A 42 -14.30 -15.49 5.01
N ALA A 43 -12.99 -15.37 5.20
CA ALA A 43 -12.09 -14.71 4.27
C ALA A 43 -10.78 -15.52 4.16
N GLU A 44 -10.06 -15.35 3.07
CA GLU A 44 -8.74 -15.94 2.88
C GLU A 44 -7.67 -14.92 3.31
N LEU A 45 -6.83 -15.29 4.28
CA LEU A 45 -5.74 -14.44 4.73
C LEU A 45 -4.60 -14.48 3.71
N VAL A 46 -4.22 -13.31 3.20
CA VAL A 46 -3.17 -13.13 2.18
C VAL A 46 -2.06 -12.20 2.68
N GLY A 47 -0.94 -12.19 1.96
CA GLY A 47 0.22 -11.36 2.29
C GLY A 47 1.19 -12.03 3.27
N PRO A 48 2.10 -11.25 3.89
CA PRO A 48 3.10 -11.79 4.81
C PRO A 48 2.42 -12.48 5.99
N SER A 49 2.89 -13.68 6.32
CA SER A 49 2.42 -14.44 7.48
C SER A 49 2.46 -13.57 8.74
N ILE A 50 1.37 -13.53 9.48
CA ILE A 50 1.36 -12.93 10.81
C ILE A 50 2.41 -13.71 11.61
N ALA A 51 3.49 -13.03 12.01
CA ALA A 51 4.56 -13.68 12.78
C ALA A 51 3.94 -14.37 14.00
N LYS A 52 4.18 -15.68 14.12
CA LYS A 52 3.73 -16.49 15.26
C LYS A 52 4.45 -16.14 16.56
N ASP A 53 5.25 -15.08 16.56
CA ASP A 53 6.03 -14.63 17.70
C ASP A 53 5.21 -13.73 18.61
N SER A 54 4.53 -14.35 19.53
CA SER A 54 4.46 -13.99 20.95
C SER A 54 3.41 -14.84 21.66
N ALA A 55 3.86 -15.69 22.54
CA ALA A 55 3.06 -16.33 23.58
C ALA A 55 2.63 -15.27 24.64
N SER A 56 1.86 -14.26 24.26
CA SER A 56 1.23 -13.33 25.19
C SER A 56 -0.25 -13.65 25.31
N ILE A 57 -0.69 -13.80 26.54
CA ILE A 57 -2.05 -14.17 26.97
C ILE A 57 -3.13 -13.16 26.52
N ASP A 58 -2.70 -11.97 26.08
CA ASP A 58 -3.55 -10.89 25.53
C ASP A 58 -3.06 -10.49 24.12
N LYS A 59 -3.21 -11.37 23.12
CA LYS A 59 -3.02 -10.93 21.72
C LYS A 59 -4.18 -10.00 21.36
N PRO A 60 -3.90 -8.74 20.98
CA PRO A 60 -4.94 -7.89 20.40
C PRO A 60 -5.49 -8.58 19.14
N ALA A 61 -6.79 -8.48 18.93
CA ALA A 61 -7.43 -9.00 17.73
C ALA A 61 -6.73 -8.45 16.48
N THR A 62 -6.43 -9.32 15.51
CA THR A 62 -5.73 -8.92 14.28
C THR A 62 -6.68 -8.11 13.41
N ARG A 63 -6.39 -6.81 13.27
CA ARG A 63 -7.10 -5.94 12.33
C ARG A 63 -6.79 -6.35 10.91
N VAL A 64 -7.81 -6.36 10.06
CA VAL A 64 -7.68 -6.75 8.64
C VAL A 64 -8.34 -5.74 7.72
N GLN A 65 -7.73 -5.55 6.55
CA GLN A 65 -8.39 -4.96 5.39
C GLN A 65 -9.00 -6.08 4.55
N LEU A 66 -10.13 -5.77 3.92
CA LEU A 66 -10.87 -6.71 3.09
C LEU A 66 -10.92 -6.22 1.64
N VAL A 67 -10.75 -7.13 0.70
CA VAL A 67 -10.95 -6.88 -0.73
C VAL A 67 -11.60 -8.08 -1.39
N GLN A 68 -12.63 -7.83 -2.18
CA GLN A 68 -13.25 -8.86 -3.03
C GLN A 68 -12.48 -8.93 -4.35
N VAL A 69 -11.86 -10.07 -4.67
CA VAL A 69 -11.19 -10.31 -5.95
C VAL A 69 -11.78 -11.54 -6.62
N GLY A 70 -12.56 -11.33 -7.67
CA GLY A 70 -13.40 -12.38 -8.24
C GLY A 70 -14.40 -12.90 -7.20
N ASP A 71 -14.45 -14.23 -7.01
CA ASP A 71 -15.33 -14.87 -6.02
C ASP A 71 -14.68 -15.02 -4.62
N ARG A 72 -13.46 -14.49 -4.43
CA ARG A 72 -12.71 -14.64 -3.18
C ARG A 72 -12.75 -13.36 -2.36
N LEU A 73 -13.17 -13.46 -1.10
CA LEU A 73 -12.98 -12.40 -0.13
C LEU A 73 -11.60 -12.59 0.52
N LEU A 74 -10.73 -11.62 0.31
CA LEU A 74 -9.37 -11.64 0.82
C LEU A 74 -9.24 -10.73 2.01
N ALA A 75 -8.52 -11.19 3.04
CA ALA A 75 -8.17 -10.44 4.23
C ALA A 75 -6.65 -10.26 4.33
N ARG A 76 -6.19 -9.06 4.62
CA ARG A 76 -4.77 -8.81 4.89
C ARG A 76 -4.60 -8.08 6.21
N ALA A 77 -3.71 -8.61 7.06
CA ALA A 77 -3.42 -8.00 8.34
C ALA A 77 -2.81 -6.59 8.16
N VAL A 78 -3.32 -5.62 8.90
CA VAL A 78 -2.82 -4.24 8.92
C VAL A 78 -1.89 -3.96 10.10
N SER A 79 -1.62 -4.95 10.92
CA SER A 79 -0.68 -4.91 12.04
C SER A 79 0.50 -5.84 11.77
N GLY A 80 1.70 -5.37 12.05
CA GLY A 80 2.91 -6.16 11.89
C GLY A 80 4.12 -5.32 11.50
N ALA A 81 5.25 -5.97 11.20
CA ALA A 81 6.52 -5.34 10.83
C ALA A 81 6.53 -4.71 9.41
N GLY A 82 5.35 -4.43 8.86
CA GLY A 82 5.20 -3.76 7.58
C GLY A 82 5.54 -2.27 7.62
N SER A 83 5.04 -1.52 6.65
CA SER A 83 5.25 -0.08 6.59
C SER A 83 4.56 0.62 7.78
N THR A 84 5.17 1.69 8.28
CA THR A 84 4.59 2.55 9.35
C THR A 84 3.22 3.10 8.98
N ARG A 85 2.92 3.23 7.69
CA ARG A 85 1.62 3.64 7.19
C ARG A 85 0.55 2.58 7.44
N GLN A 86 0.84 1.30 7.21
CA GLN A 86 -0.15 0.21 7.34
C GLN A 86 -0.70 0.08 8.76
N SER A 87 0.09 0.44 9.78
CA SER A 87 -0.34 0.34 11.18
C SER A 87 -1.47 1.31 11.54
N LEU A 88 -1.65 2.40 10.79
CA LEU A 88 -2.60 3.49 11.09
C LEU A 88 -3.73 3.60 10.05
N ILE A 89 -3.71 2.78 9.00
CA ILE A 89 -4.80 2.80 8.03
C ILE A 89 -6.07 2.15 8.58
N GLN A 90 -7.18 2.46 7.94
CA GLN A 90 -8.47 1.88 8.24
C GLN A 90 -8.43 0.36 8.03
N ALA A 91 -9.08 -0.37 8.93
CA ALA A 91 -9.38 -1.79 8.78
C ALA A 91 -10.89 -1.95 8.66
N GLU A 92 -11.32 -2.93 7.90
CA GLU A 92 -12.74 -3.22 7.74
C GLU A 92 -13.25 -4.22 8.79
N GLY A 93 -12.34 -4.89 9.52
CA GLY A 93 -12.72 -5.85 10.55
C GLY A 93 -11.55 -6.40 11.34
N VAL A 94 -11.85 -7.41 12.16
CA VAL A 94 -10.87 -8.18 12.93
C VAL A 94 -10.99 -9.67 12.62
N ALA A 95 -9.86 -10.35 12.45
CA ALA A 95 -9.82 -11.81 12.42
C ALA A 95 -10.02 -12.35 13.85
N VAL A 96 -11.03 -13.21 14.03
CA VAL A 96 -11.43 -13.74 15.33
C VAL A 96 -10.88 -15.15 15.63
N ASN A 97 -10.23 -15.77 14.66
CA ASN A 97 -9.56 -17.06 14.78
C ASN A 97 -8.19 -17.04 14.11
N GLU A 98 -7.36 -18.02 14.43
CA GLU A 98 -6.11 -18.27 13.68
C GLU A 98 -6.45 -18.87 12.30
N PRO A 99 -5.58 -18.64 11.26
CA PRO A 99 -5.79 -19.23 9.95
C PRO A 99 -5.73 -20.75 10.00
N ASP A 100 -6.61 -21.40 9.27
CA ASP A 100 -6.59 -22.86 9.05
C ASP A 100 -5.50 -23.26 8.05
N GLU A 101 -5.42 -24.57 7.68
CA GLU A 101 -4.46 -25.10 6.69
C GLU A 101 -4.61 -24.46 5.29
N GLY A 102 -5.78 -23.89 4.98
CA GLY A 102 -6.07 -23.18 3.75
C GLY A 102 -5.94 -21.64 3.85
N ASN A 103 -5.31 -21.13 4.91
CA ASN A 103 -5.24 -19.70 5.24
C ASN A 103 -6.61 -19.03 5.42
N ARG A 104 -7.65 -19.76 5.73
CA ARG A 104 -8.99 -19.19 5.97
C ARG A 104 -9.09 -18.69 7.39
N VAL A 105 -9.65 -17.49 7.52
CA VAL A 105 -9.97 -16.84 8.80
C VAL A 105 -11.43 -16.45 8.83
N THR A 106 -12.00 -16.38 10.02
CA THR A 106 -13.30 -15.74 10.25
C THR A 106 -13.04 -14.29 10.60
N VAL A 107 -13.64 -13.38 9.84
CA VAL A 107 -13.54 -11.95 10.07
C VAL A 107 -14.85 -11.44 10.65
N GLN A 108 -14.77 -10.72 11.78
CA GLN A 108 -15.85 -9.91 12.31
C GLN A 108 -15.69 -8.50 11.70
N PRO A 109 -16.52 -8.10 10.74
CA PRO A 109 -16.44 -6.76 10.17
C PRO A 109 -16.94 -5.71 11.16
N PHE A 110 -16.50 -4.45 11.00
CA PHE A 110 -16.97 -3.33 11.81
C PHE A 110 -18.31 -2.78 11.30
N GLU A 111 -18.54 -2.88 10.01
CA GLU A 111 -19.76 -2.44 9.33
C GLU A 111 -20.30 -3.58 8.45
N ASP A 112 -21.55 -3.48 8.02
CA ASP A 112 -22.15 -4.49 7.16
C ASP A 112 -21.47 -4.48 5.79
N HIS A 113 -20.80 -5.57 5.44
CA HIS A 113 -20.03 -5.70 4.20
C HIS A 113 -20.91 -5.75 2.93
N GLU A 114 -22.18 -6.18 3.06
CA GLU A 114 -23.11 -6.24 1.92
C GLU A 114 -23.49 -4.86 1.39
N THR A 115 -23.38 -3.83 2.23
CA THR A 115 -23.66 -2.43 1.87
C THR A 115 -22.42 -1.65 1.45
N GLY A 116 -21.22 -2.30 1.47
CA GLY A 116 -19.94 -1.67 1.17
C GLY A 116 -19.78 -1.28 -0.30
N LEU A 117 -18.94 -0.25 -0.55
CA LEU A 117 -18.58 0.17 -1.90
C LEU A 117 -17.77 -0.93 -2.61
N PRO A 118 -17.90 -1.09 -3.94
CA PRO A 118 -17.00 -1.93 -4.71
C PRO A 118 -15.53 -1.60 -4.42
N THR A 119 -14.70 -2.62 -4.27
CA THR A 119 -13.28 -2.46 -3.91
C THR A 119 -12.37 -2.63 -5.12
N LEU A 120 -11.29 -1.86 -5.16
CA LEU A 120 -10.15 -2.06 -6.06
C LEU A 120 -8.92 -2.44 -5.25
N GLY A 121 -8.47 -3.68 -5.35
CA GLY A 121 -7.21 -4.14 -4.73
C GLY A 121 -6.00 -3.75 -5.59
N LEU A 122 -5.05 -3.06 -4.99
CA LEU A 122 -3.79 -2.64 -5.60
C LEU A 122 -2.61 -3.07 -4.74
N LEU A 123 -1.67 -3.81 -5.31
CA LEU A 123 -0.37 -4.13 -4.72
C LEU A 123 0.70 -3.23 -5.31
N GLY A 124 1.57 -2.64 -4.49
CA GLY A 124 2.68 -1.84 -5.02
C GLY A 124 3.28 -0.88 -4.00
N CYS A 125 4.47 -0.40 -4.29
CA CYS A 125 5.28 0.38 -3.34
C CYS A 125 5.30 1.89 -3.60
N ASP A 126 4.61 2.39 -4.64
CA ASP A 126 4.64 3.81 -4.99
C ASP A 126 3.83 4.66 -4.00
N PRO A 127 4.47 5.58 -3.25
CA PRO A 127 3.75 6.47 -2.33
C PRO A 127 2.64 7.31 -3.01
N ALA A 128 2.78 7.62 -4.31
CA ALA A 128 1.78 8.36 -5.07
C ALA A 128 0.47 7.56 -5.30
N GLY A 129 0.46 6.24 -5.04
CA GLY A 129 -0.74 5.41 -5.07
C GLY A 129 -1.87 5.97 -4.19
N ALA A 130 -1.53 6.63 -3.07
CA ALA A 130 -2.50 7.30 -2.21
C ALA A 130 -3.30 8.42 -2.92
N LEU A 131 -2.75 9.04 -3.96
CA LEU A 131 -3.43 10.10 -4.72
C LEU A 131 -4.57 9.58 -5.61
N LEU A 132 -4.64 8.26 -5.80
CA LEU A 132 -5.73 7.61 -6.54
C LEU A 132 -7.02 7.55 -5.71
N GLU A 133 -6.90 7.40 -4.39
CA GLU A 133 -8.02 7.18 -3.48
C GLU A 133 -9.14 8.23 -3.59
N PRO A 134 -8.86 9.57 -3.52
CA PRO A 134 -9.93 10.56 -3.63
C PRO A 134 -10.64 10.55 -4.99
N GLY A 135 -9.94 10.11 -6.03
CA GLY A 135 -10.52 9.94 -7.37
C GLY A 135 -11.47 8.75 -7.44
N LEU A 136 -11.03 7.60 -6.96
CA LEU A 136 -11.81 6.37 -6.89
C LEU A 136 -13.05 6.53 -6.01
N ASN A 137 -12.89 7.11 -4.81
CA ASN A 137 -13.98 7.34 -3.87
C ASN A 137 -15.11 8.21 -4.46
N ARG A 138 -14.79 9.23 -5.28
CA ARG A 138 -15.82 10.02 -5.98
C ARG A 138 -16.65 9.23 -6.97
N HIS A 139 -16.16 8.09 -7.42
CA HIS A 139 -16.86 7.16 -8.30
C HIS A 139 -17.45 5.96 -7.54
N GLY A 140 -17.46 6.01 -6.20
CA GLY A 140 -17.99 4.94 -5.38
C GLY A 140 -17.13 3.68 -5.36
N ILE A 141 -15.81 3.81 -5.59
CA ILE A 141 -14.86 2.71 -5.52
C ILE A 141 -13.93 2.90 -4.31
N ASN A 142 -13.90 1.94 -3.42
CA ASN A 142 -12.96 1.92 -2.29
C ASN A 142 -11.61 1.34 -2.74
N LEU A 143 -10.51 2.09 -2.56
CA LEU A 143 -9.17 1.62 -2.86
C LEU A 143 -8.59 0.87 -1.65
N VAL A 144 -8.33 -0.41 -1.84
CA VAL A 144 -7.54 -1.22 -0.90
C VAL A 144 -6.12 -1.34 -1.45
N TRP A 145 -5.24 -0.48 -0.95
CA TRP A 145 -3.85 -0.46 -1.41
C TRP A 145 -2.93 -1.08 -0.36
N TRP A 146 -2.25 -2.16 -0.79
CA TRP A 146 -1.27 -2.88 0.01
C TRP A 146 0.14 -2.58 -0.48
N GLU A 147 0.96 -2.04 0.40
CA GLU A 147 2.33 -1.67 0.09
C GLU A 147 3.22 -2.91 0.05
N ASP A 148 3.62 -3.32 -1.16
CA ASP A 148 4.50 -4.45 -1.44
C ASP A 148 5.61 -4.06 -2.40
N GLY A 149 6.81 -4.68 -2.25
CA GLY A 149 7.86 -4.57 -3.26
C GLY A 149 7.43 -5.19 -4.59
N SER A 150 8.03 -4.74 -5.69
CA SER A 150 7.58 -5.10 -7.04
C SER A 150 7.48 -6.61 -7.30
N HIS A 151 8.44 -7.40 -6.82
CA HIS A 151 8.40 -8.85 -7.00
C HIS A 151 7.24 -9.48 -6.22
N GLN A 152 7.03 -9.06 -4.97
CA GLN A 152 5.91 -9.51 -4.14
C GLN A 152 4.56 -9.09 -4.72
N ALA A 153 4.47 -7.85 -5.25
CA ALA A 153 3.26 -7.36 -5.91
C ALA A 153 2.89 -8.18 -7.13
N LEU A 154 3.86 -8.47 -8.03
CA LEU A 154 3.62 -9.34 -9.19
C LEU A 154 3.27 -10.77 -8.78
N SER A 155 3.96 -11.33 -7.78
CA SER A 155 3.67 -12.67 -7.27
C SER A 155 2.28 -12.74 -6.62
N GLY A 156 1.87 -11.72 -5.87
CA GLY A 156 0.52 -11.61 -5.31
C GLY A 156 -0.54 -11.51 -6.40
N LEU A 157 -0.29 -10.70 -7.45
CA LEU A 157 -1.17 -10.62 -8.62
C LEU A 157 -1.33 -11.97 -9.32
N ALA A 158 -0.23 -12.73 -9.48
CA ALA A 158 -0.24 -14.06 -10.08
C ALA A 158 -1.10 -15.06 -9.27
N ARG A 159 -1.18 -14.89 -7.94
CA ARG A 159 -2.05 -15.68 -7.06
C ARG A 159 -3.49 -15.17 -6.98
N GLY A 160 -3.82 -14.07 -7.69
CA GLY A 160 -5.15 -13.45 -7.65
C GLY A 160 -5.43 -12.74 -6.32
N GLU A 161 -4.43 -12.11 -5.72
CA GLU A 161 -4.57 -11.38 -4.44
C GLU A 161 -4.95 -9.90 -4.64
N ALA A 162 -4.97 -9.40 -5.88
CA ALA A 162 -5.37 -8.05 -6.21
C ALA A 162 -5.88 -7.96 -7.65
N HIS A 163 -6.49 -6.81 -7.98
CA HIS A 163 -6.90 -6.48 -9.35
C HIS A 163 -5.76 -5.87 -10.17
N VAL A 164 -4.83 -5.19 -9.50
CA VAL A 164 -3.73 -4.45 -10.13
C VAL A 164 -2.48 -4.61 -9.30
N ALA A 165 -1.32 -4.74 -9.95
CA ALA A 165 -0.02 -4.64 -9.30
C ALA A 165 0.83 -3.53 -9.93
N GLY A 166 1.57 -2.81 -9.10
CA GLY A 166 2.56 -1.84 -9.55
C GLY A 166 3.98 -2.41 -9.43
N CYS A 167 4.82 -2.16 -10.42
CA CYS A 167 6.20 -2.63 -10.40
C CYS A 167 7.18 -1.68 -11.08
N HIS A 168 8.47 -1.74 -10.67
CA HIS A 168 9.60 -1.02 -11.23
C HIS A 168 10.85 -1.93 -11.20
N LEU A 169 10.81 -3.01 -11.95
CA LEU A 169 11.90 -3.98 -12.02
C LEU A 169 12.65 -3.82 -13.33
N ARG A 170 13.95 -3.59 -13.27
CA ARG A 170 14.81 -3.63 -14.43
C ARG A 170 15.35 -5.03 -14.62
N ASP A 171 15.33 -5.51 -15.85
CA ASP A 171 16.03 -6.71 -16.27
C ASP A 171 17.49 -6.36 -16.59
N ASP A 172 18.44 -7.06 -15.97
CA ASP A 172 19.86 -6.73 -16.10
C ASP A 172 20.45 -7.21 -17.44
N GLU A 173 19.84 -8.17 -18.10
CA GLU A 173 20.32 -8.72 -19.39
C GLU A 173 19.85 -7.85 -20.56
N THR A 174 18.58 -7.47 -20.57
CA THR A 174 17.96 -6.68 -21.65
C THR A 174 18.02 -5.17 -21.40
N GLY A 175 18.11 -4.76 -20.13
CA GLY A 175 17.97 -3.37 -19.70
C GLY A 175 16.52 -2.87 -19.69
N GLU A 176 15.55 -3.71 -20.07
CA GLU A 176 14.14 -3.36 -20.11
C GLU A 176 13.51 -3.30 -18.73
N PHE A 177 12.50 -2.42 -18.59
CA PHE A 177 11.71 -2.33 -17.36
C PHE A 177 10.46 -3.19 -17.44
N ASN A 178 10.17 -3.91 -16.37
CA ASN A 178 8.92 -4.56 -16.01
C ASN A 178 8.48 -5.73 -16.94
N ILE A 179 8.53 -5.56 -18.25
CA ILE A 179 8.03 -6.54 -19.23
C ILE A 179 8.62 -7.94 -19.02
N PRO A 180 9.97 -8.15 -18.95
CA PRO A 180 10.54 -9.47 -18.76
C PRO A 180 10.07 -10.14 -17.45
N TRP A 181 9.90 -9.35 -16.40
CA TRP A 181 9.44 -9.83 -15.11
C TRP A 181 7.96 -10.21 -15.10
N VAL A 182 7.11 -9.42 -15.78
CA VAL A 182 5.68 -9.75 -15.95
C VAL A 182 5.53 -11.05 -16.70
N LEU A 183 6.23 -11.21 -17.84
CA LEU A 183 6.20 -12.45 -18.63
C LEU A 183 6.71 -13.66 -17.84
N LYS A 184 7.66 -13.48 -16.94
CA LYS A 184 8.23 -14.56 -16.11
C LYS A 184 7.32 -14.97 -14.96
N LEU A 185 6.64 -14.00 -14.33
CA LEU A 185 5.92 -14.21 -13.06
C LEU A 185 4.42 -14.40 -13.22
N ILE A 186 3.81 -13.81 -14.25
CA ILE A 186 2.36 -13.81 -14.44
C ILE A 186 1.97 -14.86 -15.48
N PRO A 187 1.17 -15.88 -15.12
CA PRO A 187 0.86 -17.00 -16.03
C PRO A 187 -0.33 -16.73 -16.98
N PHE A 188 -0.84 -15.50 -17.02
CA PHE A 188 -2.00 -15.11 -17.82
C PHE A 188 -1.79 -13.76 -18.53
N PRO A 189 -2.57 -13.46 -19.59
CA PRO A 189 -2.43 -12.19 -20.31
C PRO A 189 -2.73 -10.98 -19.42
N CYS A 190 -1.84 -9.98 -19.51
CA CYS A 190 -1.96 -8.72 -18.80
C CYS A 190 -1.83 -7.53 -19.75
N THR A 191 -2.51 -6.45 -19.41
CA THR A 191 -2.27 -5.12 -19.94
C THR A 191 -1.38 -4.35 -18.95
N MET A 192 -0.34 -3.72 -19.48
CA MET A 192 0.52 -2.83 -18.69
C MET A 192 0.28 -1.40 -19.09
N VAL A 193 0.23 -0.50 -18.09
CA VAL A 193 0.02 0.94 -18.30
C VAL A 193 1.03 1.69 -17.45
N THR A 194 1.74 2.64 -18.06
CA THR A 194 2.70 3.46 -17.33
C THR A 194 1.98 4.35 -16.31
N PHE A 195 2.41 4.32 -15.07
CA PHE A 195 1.99 5.27 -14.05
C PHE A 195 2.87 6.52 -14.07
N ALA A 196 4.19 6.34 -13.98
CA ALA A 196 5.15 7.43 -14.06
C ALA A 196 6.58 6.89 -14.29
N ALA A 197 7.49 7.74 -14.73
CA ALA A 197 8.90 7.57 -14.45
C ALA A 197 9.26 8.36 -13.19
N TRP A 198 10.26 7.89 -12.44
CA TRP A 198 10.69 8.54 -11.21
C TRP A 198 12.18 8.45 -10.99
N GLN A 199 12.71 9.37 -10.15
CA GLN A 199 14.10 9.30 -9.72
C GLN A 199 14.24 8.41 -8.48
N GLN A 200 15.06 7.37 -8.60
CA GLN A 200 15.60 6.59 -7.49
C GLN A 200 16.95 7.17 -7.08
N GLY A 201 17.20 7.19 -5.77
CA GLY A 201 18.46 7.75 -5.28
C GLY A 201 18.68 7.47 -3.79
N PHE A 202 19.78 8.00 -3.26
CA PHE A 202 19.98 7.99 -1.82
C PHE A 202 19.16 9.08 -1.15
N ILE A 203 18.32 8.68 -0.23
CA ILE A 203 17.69 9.54 0.75
C ILE A 203 18.71 9.75 1.87
N VAL A 204 19.05 10.99 2.17
CA VAL A 204 20.06 11.37 3.16
C VAL A 204 19.51 12.46 4.08
N ALA A 205 20.14 12.69 5.23
CA ALA A 205 19.76 13.79 6.12
C ALA A 205 19.88 15.15 5.40
N PRO A 206 19.15 16.20 5.84
CA PRO A 206 19.23 17.52 5.25
C PRO A 206 20.67 18.03 5.19
N GLY A 207 21.07 18.57 4.02
CA GLY A 207 22.43 19.02 3.78
C GLY A 207 23.47 17.92 3.56
N ASN A 208 23.07 16.64 3.57
CA ASN A 208 23.94 15.49 3.33
C ASN A 208 25.24 15.53 4.16
N PRO A 209 25.15 15.50 5.50
CA PRO A 209 26.31 15.73 6.40
C PRO A 209 27.44 14.73 6.22
N HIS A 210 27.14 13.51 5.75
CA HIS A 210 28.15 12.49 5.46
C HIS A 210 28.71 12.59 4.04
N GLY A 211 28.21 13.52 3.19
CA GLY A 211 28.69 13.73 1.84
C GLY A 211 28.54 12.50 0.94
N VAL A 212 27.50 11.69 1.12
CA VAL A 212 27.21 10.51 0.28
C VAL A 212 26.89 10.96 -1.14
N ARG A 213 27.64 10.46 -2.14
CA ARG A 213 27.49 10.80 -3.55
C ARG A 213 27.31 9.58 -4.45
N GLY A 214 27.87 8.45 -4.04
CA GLY A 214 27.83 7.18 -4.78
C GLY A 214 27.89 5.99 -3.84
N VAL A 215 27.86 4.80 -4.43
CA VAL A 215 27.89 3.55 -3.67
C VAL A 215 29.23 3.31 -2.97
N GLU A 216 30.30 3.91 -3.47
CA GLU A 216 31.65 3.83 -2.90
C GLU A 216 31.69 4.43 -1.48
N ASP A 217 30.90 5.50 -1.25
CA ASP A 217 30.79 6.14 0.06
C ASP A 217 30.14 5.25 1.12
N LEU A 218 29.34 4.27 0.70
CA LEU A 218 28.63 3.37 1.63
C LEU A 218 29.58 2.38 2.36
N SER A 219 30.80 2.20 1.85
CA SER A 219 31.83 1.36 2.50
C SER A 219 32.55 2.08 3.64
N ARG A 220 32.31 3.38 3.82
CA ARG A 220 32.93 4.16 4.90
C ARG A 220 32.36 3.77 6.26
N PRO A 221 33.17 3.68 7.31
CA PRO A 221 32.72 3.24 8.64
C PRO A 221 31.77 4.24 9.33
N ASP A 222 31.75 5.49 8.90
CA ASP A 222 30.89 6.55 9.42
C ASP A 222 29.54 6.66 8.68
N VAL A 223 29.26 5.78 7.71
CA VAL A 223 28.01 5.74 6.95
C VAL A 223 27.24 4.46 7.25
N ARG A 224 26.06 4.60 7.83
CA ARG A 224 25.14 3.48 8.10
C ARG A 224 23.95 3.58 7.16
N ILE A 225 23.59 2.49 6.51
CA ILE A 225 22.41 2.49 5.65
C ILE A 225 21.22 1.77 6.27
N ILE A 226 20.04 2.10 5.75
CA ILE A 226 18.85 1.25 5.80
C ILE A 226 18.55 0.78 4.37
N ASN A 227 18.41 -0.52 4.20
CA ASN A 227 18.16 -1.14 2.91
C ASN A 227 16.66 -1.40 2.73
N ARG A 228 16.26 -1.73 1.52
CA ARG A 228 14.93 -2.26 1.23
C ARG A 228 14.94 -3.78 1.34
N GLN A 229 13.77 -4.35 1.57
CA GLN A 229 13.58 -5.79 1.58
C GLN A 229 14.00 -6.43 0.26
N SER A 230 14.47 -7.67 0.33
CA SER A 230 14.82 -8.48 -0.84
C SER A 230 13.62 -8.57 -1.81
N GLY A 231 13.88 -8.51 -3.12
CA GLY A 231 12.86 -8.51 -4.17
C GLY A 231 12.21 -7.15 -4.44
N SER A 232 12.60 -6.07 -3.77
CA SER A 232 12.22 -4.71 -4.15
C SER A 232 13.14 -4.17 -5.26
N GLY A 233 12.61 -3.32 -6.16
CA GLY A 233 13.41 -2.69 -7.21
C GLY A 233 14.57 -1.85 -6.65
N SER A 234 14.35 -1.09 -5.57
CA SER A 234 15.42 -0.30 -4.92
C SER A 234 16.53 -1.17 -4.34
N ARG A 235 16.22 -2.38 -3.83
CA ARG A 235 17.23 -3.33 -3.39
C ARG A 235 18.04 -3.84 -4.58
N SER A 236 17.37 -4.23 -5.66
CA SER A 236 18.04 -4.67 -6.89
C SER A 236 18.92 -3.56 -7.49
N LEU A 237 18.46 -2.31 -7.46
CA LEU A 237 19.26 -1.15 -7.86
C LEU A 237 20.53 -1.03 -7.02
N LEU A 238 20.41 -1.04 -5.70
CA LEU A 238 21.57 -0.94 -4.80
C LEU A 238 22.57 -2.08 -5.05
N ASP A 239 22.10 -3.32 -5.12
CA ASP A 239 22.94 -4.50 -5.30
C ASP A 239 23.71 -4.43 -6.63
N ARG A 240 23.03 -4.01 -7.72
CA ARG A 240 23.65 -3.78 -9.04
C ARG A 240 24.72 -2.68 -9.00
N LEU A 241 24.43 -1.57 -8.32
CA LEU A 241 25.39 -0.46 -8.23
C LEU A 241 26.61 -0.84 -7.37
N LEU A 242 26.42 -1.54 -6.25
CA LEU A 242 27.51 -2.07 -5.43
C LEU A 242 28.40 -3.01 -6.24
N LEU A 243 27.81 -3.92 -7.02
CA LEU A 243 28.55 -4.83 -7.89
C LEU A 243 29.38 -4.07 -8.93
N ARG A 244 28.78 -3.07 -9.60
CA ARG A 244 29.47 -2.23 -10.61
C ARG A 244 30.59 -1.38 -9.99
N GLY A 245 30.36 -0.84 -8.79
CA GLY A 245 31.37 -0.07 -8.03
C GLY A 245 32.42 -0.92 -7.35
N GLY A 246 32.34 -2.26 -7.43
CA GLY A 246 33.29 -3.15 -6.77
C GLY A 246 33.21 -3.10 -5.23
N VAL A 247 32.08 -2.66 -4.66
CA VAL A 247 31.88 -2.54 -3.22
C VAL A 247 31.22 -3.83 -2.69
N PRO A 248 31.91 -4.63 -1.87
CA PRO A 248 31.29 -5.80 -1.25
C PRO A 248 30.15 -5.41 -0.32
N SER A 249 29.01 -6.07 -0.41
CA SER A 249 27.88 -5.83 0.50
C SER A 249 28.23 -5.98 1.98
N ALA A 250 29.18 -6.86 2.31
CA ALA A 250 29.71 -7.04 3.66
C ALA A 250 30.48 -5.81 4.21
N ALA A 251 30.96 -4.92 3.31
CA ALA A 251 31.61 -3.68 3.72
C ALA A 251 30.62 -2.55 4.02
N VAL A 252 29.32 -2.74 3.70
CA VAL A 252 28.30 -1.70 3.87
C VAL A 252 27.61 -1.87 5.22
N THR A 253 27.86 -0.95 6.14
CA THR A 253 27.22 -0.98 7.47
C THR A 253 25.71 -0.79 7.36
N GLY A 254 24.94 -1.75 7.84
CA GLY A 254 23.48 -1.72 7.81
C GLY A 254 22.87 -2.39 6.57
N TYR A 255 23.65 -2.99 5.67
CA TYR A 255 23.16 -3.66 4.46
C TYR A 255 22.04 -4.69 4.73
N ASN A 256 22.09 -5.41 5.86
CA ASN A 256 21.09 -6.39 6.25
C ASN A 256 19.94 -5.82 7.08
N ARG A 257 19.95 -4.50 7.37
CA ARG A 257 18.83 -3.82 8.02
C ARG A 257 17.82 -3.42 6.94
N GLU A 258 16.59 -3.87 7.07
CA GLU A 258 15.58 -3.70 6.01
C GLU A 258 14.40 -2.82 6.46
N ALA A 259 13.86 -2.08 5.51
CA ALA A 259 12.65 -1.27 5.63
C ALA A 259 11.62 -1.68 4.56
N GLY A 260 10.34 -1.76 4.93
CA GLY A 260 9.26 -2.27 4.08
C GLY A 260 8.89 -1.37 2.89
N GLY A 261 9.12 -0.07 2.96
CA GLY A 261 8.70 0.88 1.92
C GLY A 261 9.61 2.09 1.81
N HIS A 262 9.41 2.92 0.77
CA HIS A 262 10.19 4.14 0.56
C HIS A 262 10.04 5.15 1.70
N LEU A 263 8.81 5.31 2.22
CA LEU A 263 8.56 6.18 3.38
C LEU A 263 9.20 5.64 4.66
N SER A 264 9.27 4.33 4.83
CA SER A 264 9.96 3.70 5.97
C SER A 264 11.49 3.94 5.91
N VAL A 265 12.09 3.89 4.72
CA VAL A 265 13.49 4.28 4.50
C VAL A 265 13.69 5.74 4.90
N ALA A 266 12.86 6.64 4.36
CA ALA A 266 12.93 8.07 4.66
C ALA A 266 12.75 8.36 6.17
N SER A 267 11.80 7.70 6.82
CA SER A 267 11.58 7.82 8.27
C SER A 267 12.78 7.35 9.10
N THR A 268 13.44 6.27 8.69
CA THR A 268 14.65 5.74 9.36
C THR A 268 15.80 6.73 9.25
N VAL A 269 15.95 7.39 8.08
CA VAL A 269 16.96 8.44 7.89
C VAL A 269 16.59 9.70 8.70
N ALA A 270 15.33 10.13 8.65
CA ALA A 270 14.85 11.30 9.40
C ALA A 270 15.05 11.18 10.92
N SER A 271 14.92 9.97 11.47
CA SER A 271 15.14 9.69 12.88
C SER A 271 16.62 9.50 13.27
N GLY A 272 17.56 9.62 12.32
CA GLY A 272 18.99 9.44 12.56
C GLY A 272 19.42 7.98 12.84
N GLN A 273 18.53 7.02 12.58
CA GLN A 273 18.85 5.60 12.74
C GLN A 273 19.64 5.03 11.56
N ALA A 274 19.65 5.73 10.43
CA ALA A 274 20.51 5.52 9.27
C ALA A 274 20.94 6.87 8.68
N ASP A 275 22.06 6.86 7.98
CA ASP A 275 22.65 8.05 7.36
C ASP A 275 22.27 8.15 5.88
N ALA A 276 21.95 7.01 5.25
CA ALA A 276 21.45 6.93 3.89
C ALA A 276 20.55 5.69 3.68
N GLY A 277 19.73 5.72 2.62
CA GLY A 277 18.99 4.56 2.13
C GLY A 277 18.46 4.81 0.72
N VAL A 278 18.25 3.75 -0.06
CA VAL A 278 17.74 3.88 -1.43
C VAL A 278 16.22 4.02 -1.44
N GLY A 279 15.74 5.05 -2.12
CA GLY A 279 14.31 5.29 -2.27
C GLY A 279 13.98 6.29 -3.37
N VAL A 280 12.71 6.64 -3.50
CA VAL A 280 12.23 7.63 -4.46
C VAL A 280 12.38 9.06 -3.90
N GLN A 281 12.61 10.03 -4.78
CA GLN A 281 12.76 11.44 -4.38
C GLN A 281 11.56 11.96 -3.60
N ALA A 282 10.34 11.57 -3.98
CA ALA A 282 9.12 11.99 -3.28
C ALA A 282 9.11 11.62 -1.79
N ALA A 283 9.67 10.45 -1.42
CA ALA A 283 9.77 10.06 -0.01
C ALA A 283 10.75 10.94 0.76
N ALA A 284 11.86 11.37 0.14
CA ALA A 284 12.77 12.35 0.73
C ALA A 284 12.10 13.70 0.90
N THR A 285 11.44 14.19 -0.15
CA THR A 285 10.72 15.48 -0.15
C THR A 285 9.65 15.54 0.93
N ALA A 286 8.86 14.46 1.09
CA ALA A 286 7.79 14.38 2.08
C ALA A 286 8.25 14.56 3.53
N LEU A 287 9.51 14.22 3.83
CA LEU A 287 10.09 14.36 5.18
C LEU A 287 11.18 15.45 5.27
N GLY A 288 11.30 16.31 4.25
CA GLY A 288 12.28 17.40 4.23
C GLY A 288 13.74 16.94 4.21
N LEU A 289 14.00 15.76 3.64
CA LEU A 289 15.33 15.13 3.57
C LEU A 289 16.08 15.55 2.30
N GLY A 290 17.40 15.34 2.31
CA GLY A 290 18.24 15.45 1.14
C GLY A 290 18.08 14.25 0.21
N PHE A 291 18.39 14.45 -1.07
CA PHE A 291 18.30 13.42 -2.09
C PHE A 291 19.49 13.47 -3.05
N VAL A 292 20.10 12.31 -3.30
CA VAL A 292 21.20 12.16 -4.27
C VAL A 292 20.72 11.21 -5.37
N PRO A 293 20.43 11.71 -6.58
CA PRO A 293 19.87 10.89 -7.65
C PRO A 293 20.87 9.83 -8.12
N LEU A 294 20.36 8.63 -8.40
CA LEU A 294 21.13 7.50 -8.93
C LEU A 294 20.67 7.07 -10.31
N GLU A 295 19.37 6.75 -10.45
CA GLU A 295 18.82 6.22 -11.71
C GLU A 295 17.36 6.63 -11.87
N GLU A 296 16.94 6.83 -13.11
CA GLU A 296 15.53 6.96 -13.46
C GLU A 296 14.94 5.59 -13.74
N GLU A 297 13.77 5.32 -13.17
CA GLU A 297 13.05 4.07 -13.35
C GLU A 297 11.62 4.33 -13.78
N ARG A 298 11.03 3.37 -14.51
CA ARG A 298 9.63 3.42 -14.90
C ARG A 298 8.80 2.54 -13.98
N TYR A 299 7.74 3.12 -13.43
CA TYR A 299 6.72 2.41 -12.65
C TYR A 299 5.49 2.17 -13.50
N ASP A 300 5.15 0.89 -13.71
CA ASP A 300 4.01 0.47 -14.50
C ASP A 300 2.98 -0.23 -13.61
N LEU A 301 1.70 -0.07 -13.96
CA LEU A 301 0.59 -0.83 -13.43
C LEU A 301 0.32 -2.03 -14.33
N VAL A 302 0.25 -3.22 -13.74
CA VAL A 302 -0.01 -4.49 -14.41
C VAL A 302 -1.41 -4.93 -14.07
N ILE A 303 -2.24 -5.13 -15.08
CA ILE A 303 -3.67 -5.42 -14.97
C ILE A 303 -3.97 -6.72 -15.71
N PRO A 304 -4.41 -7.79 -15.02
CA PRO A 304 -4.89 -9.00 -15.69
C PRO A 304 -6.02 -8.68 -16.66
N ASN A 305 -5.97 -9.21 -17.89
CA ASN A 305 -6.95 -8.85 -18.93
C ASN A 305 -8.38 -9.20 -18.54
N HIS A 306 -8.59 -10.22 -17.70
CA HIS A 306 -9.92 -10.57 -17.20
C HIS A 306 -10.50 -9.54 -16.21
N PHE A 307 -9.68 -8.63 -15.65
CA PHE A 307 -10.14 -7.51 -14.83
C PHE A 307 -10.29 -6.19 -15.59
N LEU A 308 -10.00 -6.14 -16.89
CA LEU A 308 -10.14 -4.89 -17.65
C LEU A 308 -11.56 -4.31 -17.62
N ASN A 309 -12.60 -5.15 -17.49
CA ASN A 309 -14.00 -4.72 -17.37
C ASN A 309 -14.45 -4.49 -15.91
N HIS A 310 -13.59 -4.66 -14.92
CA HIS A 310 -13.90 -4.37 -13.53
C HIS A 310 -14.09 -2.86 -13.34
N SER A 311 -15.18 -2.44 -12.67
CA SER A 311 -15.55 -1.02 -12.53
C SER A 311 -14.42 -0.17 -11.93
N GLY A 312 -13.77 -0.65 -10.88
CA GLY A 312 -12.63 0.03 -10.25
C GLY A 312 -11.42 0.16 -11.17
N VAL A 313 -11.16 -0.84 -12.02
CA VAL A 313 -10.07 -0.79 -13.02
C VAL A 313 -10.38 0.25 -14.10
N GLN A 314 -11.62 0.31 -14.60
CA GLN A 314 -12.03 1.31 -15.59
C GLN A 314 -11.88 2.72 -15.02
N VAL A 315 -12.37 2.97 -13.81
CA VAL A 315 -12.20 4.27 -13.14
C VAL A 315 -10.72 4.60 -12.94
N LEU A 316 -9.88 3.63 -12.54
CA LEU A 316 -8.42 3.83 -12.44
C LEU A 316 -7.82 4.27 -13.77
N LEU A 317 -8.11 3.57 -14.87
CA LEU A 317 -7.61 3.89 -16.20
C LEU A 317 -8.03 5.29 -16.67
N ASP A 318 -9.27 5.69 -16.35
CA ASP A 318 -9.76 7.04 -16.65
C ASP A 318 -9.09 8.11 -15.81
N LEU A 319 -8.83 7.83 -14.51
CA LEU A 319 -8.10 8.74 -13.63
C LEU A 319 -6.67 9.00 -14.11
N LEU A 320 -5.97 7.98 -14.60
CA LEU A 320 -4.60 8.13 -15.12
C LEU A 320 -4.52 9.10 -16.33
N ARG A 321 -5.62 9.26 -17.07
CA ARG A 321 -5.70 10.19 -18.19
C ARG A 321 -6.05 11.63 -17.77
N GLN A 322 -6.49 11.84 -16.52
CA GLN A 322 -6.94 13.14 -16.04
C GLN A 322 -5.76 14.09 -15.74
N PRO A 323 -5.76 15.30 -16.30
CA PRO A 323 -4.72 16.30 -16.00
C PRO A 323 -4.59 16.64 -14.51
N GLY A 324 -5.69 16.51 -13.76
CA GLY A 324 -5.72 16.79 -12.32
C GLY A 324 -4.87 15.81 -11.50
N LEU A 325 -4.88 14.52 -11.84
CA LEU A 325 -4.03 13.53 -11.19
C LEU A 325 -2.56 13.76 -11.53
N ARG A 326 -2.25 13.96 -12.83
CA ARG A 326 -0.87 14.23 -13.29
C ARG A 326 -0.25 15.39 -12.52
N ARG A 327 -0.92 16.54 -12.45
CA ARG A 327 -0.42 17.70 -11.68
C ARG A 327 -0.18 17.39 -10.21
N ARG A 328 -1.04 16.57 -9.56
CA ARG A 328 -0.83 16.17 -8.16
C ARG A 328 0.40 15.29 -7.98
N VAL A 329 0.63 14.35 -8.89
CA VAL A 329 1.80 13.46 -8.83
C VAL A 329 3.08 14.27 -9.07
N GLU A 330 3.11 15.18 -10.04
CA GLU A 330 4.25 16.06 -10.30
C GLU A 330 4.64 16.90 -9.07
N THR A 331 3.67 17.35 -8.26
CA THR A 331 3.95 18.16 -7.05
C THR A 331 4.65 17.38 -5.94
N LEU A 332 4.71 16.05 -6.00
CA LEU A 332 5.48 15.25 -5.04
C LEU A 332 7.00 15.38 -5.24
N GLY A 333 7.42 15.79 -6.43
CA GLY A 333 8.83 15.89 -6.83
C GLY A 333 9.42 14.55 -7.31
N GLY A 334 10.26 14.62 -8.33
CA GLY A 334 10.96 13.46 -8.88
C GLY A 334 10.11 12.51 -9.73
N TYR A 335 8.89 12.92 -10.12
CA TYR A 335 8.04 12.17 -11.06
C TYR A 335 8.00 12.85 -12.43
N ASP A 336 8.13 12.04 -13.48
CA ASP A 336 7.72 12.38 -14.85
C ASP A 336 6.44 11.60 -15.19
N VAL A 337 5.35 12.33 -15.41
CA VAL A 337 4.03 11.79 -15.73
C VAL A 337 3.67 11.94 -17.22
N SER A 338 4.61 12.28 -18.07
CA SER A 338 4.37 12.49 -19.51
C SER A 338 3.74 11.26 -20.18
N ALA A 339 4.16 10.05 -19.76
CA ALA A 339 3.64 8.78 -20.24
C ALA A 339 2.50 8.20 -19.37
N MET A 340 2.00 8.90 -18.34
CA MET A 340 0.95 8.39 -17.46
C MET A 340 -0.30 8.00 -18.26
N GLY A 341 -0.81 6.77 -18.03
CA GLY A 341 -1.98 6.23 -18.70
C GLY A 341 -1.73 5.73 -20.12
N ILE A 342 -0.49 5.72 -20.61
CA ILE A 342 -0.11 5.14 -21.90
C ILE A 342 0.12 3.64 -21.74
N PRO A 343 -0.54 2.79 -22.56
CA PRO A 343 -0.25 1.36 -22.57
C PRO A 343 1.21 1.09 -22.96
N VAL A 344 1.84 0.17 -22.24
CA VAL A 344 3.18 -0.32 -22.57
C VAL A 344 3.04 -1.37 -23.65
N SER A 345 3.51 -1.05 -24.86
CA SER A 345 3.54 -2.00 -25.98
C SER A 345 4.80 -2.83 -25.94
N HIS A 346 4.67 -4.13 -26.20
CA HIS A 346 5.77 -4.98 -26.60
C HIS A 346 6.14 -4.60 -28.05
N THR A 347 7.32 -4.10 -28.29
CA THR A 347 7.90 -4.00 -29.65
C THR A 347 8.57 -5.30 -30.04
#